data_66af5fcb58fad8cd74c9eeb2afcfab29
#
_entry.id   66af5fcb58fad8cd74c9eeb2afcfab29
#
_cell.length_a   1.000
_cell.length_b   1.000
_cell.length_c   1.000
_cell.angle_alpha   90.00
_cell.angle_beta   90.00
_cell.angle_gamma   90.00
#
_symmetry.space_group_name_H-M   'P 1'
#
loop_
_entity.id
_entity.type
_entity.pdbx_description
1 polymer ?
#
loop_
_entity_poly.entity_id
_entity_poly.type
_entity_poly.pdbx_seq_one_letter_code
_entity_poly.pdbx_strand_id
1 'polypeptide(L)'
;MKKILIPLLTLSLLFTACSVVQPAAQTEPPTPIIQTVVVVATTEAAPPTSIPLPTQGPTNTPIPLPTETATSQPPTAEPPTAAPQSTATVSVGASDLTPVHVDNILGKGVFADITFSSDRITLNCYPREFEITMRAIHPDVTRAEMFYRVLEAPTFFRYSDWFLIGNMSTDGKGNFFITFKATDITADWRGLDEAVIEFQFAGVNKGGGVVDRTQKIEKMVKYYKNCPPVP
;
A
#
# COMPACT_ATOMS: atom_id res chain seq x y z
N MET A 1 4.25 -61.47 38.90
CA MET A 1 5.02 -60.61 37.97
C MET A 1 5.18 -61.18 36.54
N LYS A 2 4.34 -62.14 36.10
CA LYS A 2 4.45 -62.76 34.76
C LYS A 2 3.41 -62.31 33.72
N LYS A 3 2.45 -61.44 34.10
CA LYS A 3 1.30 -61.05 33.24
C LYS A 3 1.47 -59.73 32.47
N ILE A 4 2.55 -58.97 32.71
CA ILE A 4 2.80 -57.66 32.10
C ILE A 4 3.75 -57.74 30.90
N LEU A 5 4.49 -58.85 30.74
CA LEU A 5 5.50 -58.97 29.67
C LEU A 5 4.92 -59.27 28.25
N ILE A 6 3.73 -59.89 28.21
CA ILE A 6 3.11 -60.28 26.94
C ILE A 6 2.57 -59.10 26.13
N PRO A 7 1.91 -58.10 26.69
CA PRO A 7 1.42 -56.95 25.91
C PRO A 7 2.54 -56.02 25.41
N LEU A 8 3.71 -56.04 26.09
CA LEU A 8 4.82 -55.20 25.68
C LEU A 8 5.53 -55.76 24.41
N LEU A 9 5.50 -57.06 24.26
CA LEU A 9 6.12 -57.74 23.07
C LEU A 9 5.27 -57.61 21.81
N THR A 10 3.96 -57.52 21.94
CA THR A 10 3.04 -57.35 20.79
C THR A 10 3.02 -55.93 20.25
N LEU A 11 3.32 -54.92 21.07
CA LEU A 11 3.39 -53.54 20.65
C LEU A 11 4.65 -53.21 19.85
N SER A 12 5.74 -54.00 20.04
CA SER A 12 7.02 -53.81 19.36
C SER A 12 7.02 -54.31 17.91
N LEU A 13 6.07 -55.14 17.52
CA LEU A 13 6.00 -55.73 16.18
C LEU A 13 5.18 -54.89 15.16
N LEU A 14 4.52 -53.82 15.61
CA LEU A 14 3.69 -52.98 14.75
C LEU A 14 4.45 -51.81 14.11
N PHE A 15 5.72 -51.57 14.46
CA PHE A 15 6.49 -50.44 13.94
C PHE A 15 7.52 -50.76 12.85
N THR A 16 7.52 -51.98 12.30
CA THR A 16 8.44 -52.38 11.21
C THR A 16 7.82 -52.37 9.81
N ALA A 17 6.85 -51.52 9.56
CA ALA A 17 6.44 -51.21 8.18
C ALA A 17 7.29 -50.04 7.66
N CYS A 18 8.55 -50.29 7.37
CA CYS A 18 9.37 -49.46 6.50
C CYS A 18 8.78 -49.47 5.12
N SER A 19 8.05 -48.43 4.77
CA SER A 19 7.71 -48.12 3.39
C SER A 19 8.99 -47.86 2.61
N VAL A 20 9.30 -48.81 1.71
CA VAL A 20 10.27 -48.61 0.65
C VAL A 20 9.74 -47.47 -0.22
N VAL A 21 10.31 -46.26 -0.02
CA VAL A 21 10.09 -45.13 -0.94
C VAL A 21 10.82 -45.51 -2.23
N GLN A 22 10.08 -45.99 -3.20
CA GLN A 22 10.54 -46.16 -4.55
C GLN A 22 10.85 -44.78 -5.12
N PRO A 23 12.09 -44.50 -5.59
CA PRO A 23 12.35 -43.21 -6.21
C PRO A 23 11.43 -43.06 -7.43
N ALA A 24 10.54 -42.08 -7.38
CA ALA A 24 9.75 -41.71 -8.52
C ALA A 24 10.70 -41.36 -9.67
N ALA A 25 10.52 -42.04 -10.81
CA ALA A 25 11.21 -41.68 -12.03
C ALA A 25 11.01 -40.18 -12.26
N GLN A 26 12.12 -39.45 -12.33
CA GLN A 26 12.09 -38.03 -12.73
C GLN A 26 11.53 -37.98 -14.14
N THR A 27 10.25 -37.58 -14.22
CA THR A 27 9.69 -37.18 -15.50
C THR A 27 10.40 -35.89 -15.88
N GLU A 28 11.26 -35.96 -16.90
CA GLU A 28 11.88 -34.78 -17.48
C GLU A 28 10.80 -33.74 -17.75
N PRO A 29 11.00 -32.44 -17.32
CA PRO A 29 10.07 -31.41 -17.63
C PRO A 29 9.95 -31.30 -19.15
N PRO A 30 8.72 -31.13 -19.69
CA PRO A 30 8.54 -30.99 -21.14
C PRO A 30 9.33 -29.78 -21.62
N THR A 31 10.19 -30.02 -22.59
CA THR A 31 10.97 -28.98 -23.25
C THR A 31 9.97 -27.94 -23.80
N PRO A 32 10.09 -26.65 -23.43
CA PRO A 32 9.18 -25.64 -23.96
C PRO A 32 9.39 -25.54 -25.48
N ILE A 33 8.33 -25.87 -26.24
CA ILE A 33 8.30 -25.64 -27.67
C ILE A 33 8.17 -24.12 -27.88
N ILE A 34 9.27 -23.46 -28.16
CA ILE A 34 9.26 -22.06 -28.54
C ILE A 34 8.72 -22.01 -29.98
N GLN A 35 7.43 -21.76 -30.11
CA GLN A 35 6.84 -21.39 -31.39
C GLN A 35 7.25 -19.94 -31.68
N THR A 36 8.24 -19.79 -32.54
CA THR A 36 8.58 -18.48 -33.11
C THR A 36 7.47 -18.09 -34.09
N VAL A 37 6.52 -17.28 -33.64
CA VAL A 37 5.55 -16.66 -34.51
C VAL A 37 6.26 -15.53 -35.26
N VAL A 38 6.63 -15.78 -36.49
CA VAL A 38 7.12 -14.72 -37.38
C VAL A 38 5.91 -13.86 -37.78
N VAL A 39 5.72 -12.76 -37.06
CA VAL A 39 4.76 -11.72 -37.46
C VAL A 39 5.41 -10.95 -38.60
N VAL A 40 5.03 -11.26 -39.81
CA VAL A 40 5.35 -10.40 -40.98
C VAL A 40 4.50 -9.15 -40.84
N ALA A 41 5.10 -8.08 -40.35
CA ALA A 41 4.45 -6.76 -40.36
C ALA A 41 4.38 -6.27 -41.82
N THR A 42 3.22 -6.43 -42.43
CA THR A 42 2.91 -5.75 -43.67
C THR A 42 2.70 -4.28 -43.33
N THR A 43 3.72 -3.48 -43.53
CA THR A 43 3.62 -2.02 -43.41
C THR A 43 2.85 -1.49 -44.61
N GLU A 44 1.52 -1.39 -44.48
CA GLU A 44 0.70 -0.61 -45.37
C GLU A 44 0.95 0.87 -45.05
N ALA A 45 1.59 1.57 -45.98
CA ALA A 45 1.88 2.98 -45.87
C ALA A 45 0.56 3.76 -45.80
N ALA A 46 0.27 4.35 -44.66
CA ALA A 46 -0.86 5.25 -44.47
C ALA A 46 -0.69 6.47 -45.40
N PRO A 47 -1.75 6.93 -46.10
CA PRO A 47 -1.70 8.13 -46.93
C PRO A 47 -1.37 9.36 -46.06
N PRO A 48 -0.62 10.34 -46.58
CA PRO A 48 -0.24 11.50 -45.78
C PRO A 48 -1.47 12.30 -45.40
N THR A 49 -1.70 12.35 -44.07
CA THR A 49 -2.73 13.20 -43.49
C THR A 49 -2.34 14.66 -43.72
N SER A 50 -3.19 15.44 -44.42
CA SER A 50 -3.00 16.87 -44.62
C SER A 50 -2.88 17.58 -43.29
N ILE A 51 -1.78 18.30 -43.09
CA ILE A 51 -1.51 19.11 -41.90
C ILE A 51 -2.57 20.23 -41.85
N PRO A 52 -3.38 20.37 -40.80
CA PRO A 52 -4.29 21.49 -40.67
C PRO A 52 -3.48 22.79 -40.54
N LEU A 53 -3.87 23.78 -41.35
CA LEU A 53 -3.31 25.12 -41.35
C LEU A 53 -3.48 25.73 -39.95
N PRO A 54 -2.47 26.38 -39.35
CA PRO A 54 -2.58 26.95 -38.01
C PRO A 54 -3.69 27.99 -37.96
N THR A 55 -4.67 27.74 -37.13
CA THR A 55 -5.73 28.69 -36.81
C THR A 55 -5.09 29.89 -36.10
N GLN A 56 -5.42 31.10 -36.58
CA GLN A 56 -4.92 32.35 -36.02
C GLN A 56 -5.21 32.41 -34.50
N GLY A 57 -4.19 32.78 -33.74
CA GLY A 57 -4.27 32.89 -32.28
C GLY A 57 -5.29 33.94 -31.84
N PRO A 58 -5.72 33.83 -30.59
CA PRO A 58 -6.74 34.71 -30.02
C PRO A 58 -6.27 36.17 -30.02
N THR A 59 -7.13 37.03 -30.55
CA THR A 59 -6.98 38.48 -30.53
C THR A 59 -6.88 38.96 -29.08
N ASN A 60 -5.85 39.75 -28.78
CA ASN A 60 -5.69 40.38 -27.46
C ASN A 60 -6.88 41.30 -27.17
N THR A 61 -7.74 40.86 -26.29
CA THR A 61 -8.78 41.71 -25.70
C THR A 61 -8.11 42.64 -24.69
N PRO A 62 -8.25 43.98 -24.78
CA PRO A 62 -7.65 44.87 -23.82
C PRO A 62 -8.25 44.67 -22.44
N ILE A 63 -7.37 44.46 -21.46
CA ILE A 63 -7.71 44.35 -20.04
C ILE A 63 -8.23 45.71 -19.59
N PRO A 64 -9.46 45.85 -18.99
CA PRO A 64 -9.91 47.08 -18.45
C PRO A 64 -9.01 47.51 -17.27
N LEU A 65 -8.58 48.77 -17.34
CA LEU A 65 -7.78 49.39 -16.31
C LEU A 65 -8.58 49.44 -14.97
N PRO A 66 -8.01 49.02 -13.83
CA PRO A 66 -8.71 49.12 -12.55
C PRO A 66 -8.93 50.55 -12.18
N THR A 67 -10.18 50.96 -11.99
CA THR A 67 -10.56 52.24 -11.46
C THR A 67 -10.26 52.26 -9.98
N GLU A 68 -9.35 53.13 -9.58
CA GLU A 68 -9.02 53.35 -8.17
C GLU A 68 -10.20 54.04 -7.47
N THR A 69 -10.90 53.28 -6.63
CA THR A 69 -11.84 53.86 -5.68
C THR A 69 -11.17 53.98 -4.33
N ALA A 70 -10.57 55.12 -4.08
CA ALA A 70 -10.06 55.45 -2.73
C ALA A 70 -11.24 55.77 -1.81
N THR A 71 -11.51 54.88 -0.84
CA THR A 71 -12.32 55.22 0.33
C THR A 71 -11.52 54.83 1.57
N SER A 72 -10.85 55.81 2.11
CA SER A 72 -10.19 55.70 3.42
C SER A 72 -11.24 55.97 4.50
N GLN A 73 -11.68 54.90 5.15
CA GLN A 73 -12.43 55.00 6.41
C GLN A 73 -11.47 54.71 7.56
N PRO A 74 -11.32 55.57 8.58
CA PRO A 74 -10.43 55.28 9.69
C PRO A 74 -10.91 54.06 10.48
N PRO A 75 -10.03 53.19 10.97
CA PRO A 75 -10.41 52.03 11.75
C PRO A 75 -10.96 52.47 13.11
N THR A 76 -12.23 52.22 13.35
CA THR A 76 -12.83 52.26 14.69
C THR A 76 -12.16 51.12 15.50
N ALA A 77 -11.51 51.51 16.60
CA ALA A 77 -10.92 50.54 17.52
C ALA A 77 -12.02 49.66 18.14
N GLU A 78 -12.11 48.45 17.73
CA GLU A 78 -12.91 47.40 18.33
C GLU A 78 -12.30 47.00 19.69
N PRO A 79 -13.08 46.88 20.79
CA PRO A 79 -12.56 46.44 22.08
C PRO A 79 -12.01 45.03 21.95
N PRO A 80 -10.95 44.66 22.68
CA PRO A 80 -10.29 43.36 22.56
C PRO A 80 -11.32 42.25 22.93
N THR A 81 -11.75 41.53 21.89
CA THR A 81 -12.51 40.30 22.09
C THR A 81 -11.57 39.30 22.78
N ALA A 82 -11.95 38.86 23.97
CA ALA A 82 -11.21 37.83 24.70
C ALA A 82 -10.97 36.64 23.77
N ALA A 83 -9.71 36.28 23.61
CA ALA A 83 -9.33 35.12 22.84
C ALA A 83 -10.10 33.88 23.33
N PRO A 84 -10.69 33.07 22.44
CA PRO A 84 -11.32 31.84 22.85
C PRO A 84 -10.28 30.99 23.59
N GLN A 85 -10.58 30.75 24.85
CA GLN A 85 -9.77 29.87 25.69
C GLN A 85 -9.76 28.50 25.01
N SER A 86 -8.59 28.06 24.56
CA SER A 86 -8.41 26.73 23.97
C SER A 86 -8.91 25.72 24.99
N THR A 87 -10.09 25.19 24.76
CA THR A 87 -10.57 24.01 25.49
C THR A 87 -9.58 22.91 25.18
N ALA A 88 -8.79 22.53 26.17
CA ALA A 88 -7.88 21.39 26.04
C ALA A 88 -8.74 20.18 25.68
N THR A 89 -8.78 19.86 24.40
CA THR A 89 -9.29 18.58 23.94
C THR A 89 -8.35 17.54 24.55
N VAL A 90 -8.85 16.84 25.57
CA VAL A 90 -8.15 15.68 26.14
C VAL A 90 -7.96 14.72 24.97
N SER A 91 -6.79 14.69 24.38
CA SER A 91 -6.40 13.66 23.41
C SER A 91 -6.26 12.35 24.17
N VAL A 92 -7.38 11.63 24.28
CA VAL A 92 -7.38 10.28 24.80
C VAL A 92 -6.58 9.44 23.80
N GLY A 93 -5.38 9.00 24.17
CA GLY A 93 -4.75 7.83 23.60
C GLY A 93 -3.74 8.01 22.46
N ALA A 94 -3.05 9.14 22.34
CA ALA A 94 -1.90 9.22 21.43
C ALA A 94 -0.65 8.46 21.93
N SER A 95 -0.64 8.02 23.20
CA SER A 95 0.54 7.43 23.86
C SER A 95 0.75 5.94 23.57
N ASP A 96 -0.22 5.25 22.95
CA ASP A 96 -0.14 3.80 22.76
C ASP A 96 0.08 3.35 21.30
N LEU A 97 0.36 4.29 20.39
CA LEU A 97 0.67 3.95 19.01
C LEU A 97 2.15 3.63 18.87
N THR A 98 2.44 2.44 18.37
CA THR A 98 3.81 2.01 18.12
C THR A 98 4.13 2.18 16.65
N PRO A 99 5.05 3.08 16.30
CA PRO A 99 5.54 3.17 14.93
C PRO A 99 6.22 1.86 14.52
N VAL A 100 6.02 1.46 13.26
CA VAL A 100 6.58 0.23 12.71
C VAL A 100 7.60 0.60 11.64
N HIS A 101 8.84 0.17 11.84
CA HIS A 101 9.89 0.28 10.85
C HIS A 101 10.01 -1.03 10.07
N VAL A 102 9.99 -0.93 8.76
CA VAL A 102 10.10 -2.08 7.86
C VAL A 102 11.58 -2.31 7.54
N ASP A 103 11.99 -3.58 7.56
CA ASP A 103 13.35 -3.95 7.16
C ASP A 103 13.59 -3.51 5.70
N ASN A 104 14.72 -2.82 5.46
CA ASN A 104 15.09 -2.32 4.14
C ASN A 104 15.26 -3.43 3.08
N ILE A 105 15.50 -4.68 3.49
CA ILE A 105 15.53 -5.84 2.60
C ILE A 105 14.20 -5.99 1.85
N LEU A 106 13.07 -5.68 2.51
CA LEU A 106 11.75 -5.75 1.89
C LEU A 106 11.55 -4.68 0.81
N GLY A 107 12.32 -3.62 0.83
CA GLY A 107 12.32 -2.55 -0.18
C GLY A 107 12.94 -2.94 -1.52
N LYS A 108 13.62 -4.10 -1.61
CA LYS A 108 14.21 -4.67 -2.84
C LYS A 108 15.09 -3.70 -3.65
N GLY A 109 15.79 -2.77 -3.01
CA GLY A 109 16.60 -1.78 -3.71
C GLY A 109 15.79 -0.67 -4.42
N VAL A 110 14.47 -0.64 -4.25
CA VAL A 110 13.60 0.41 -4.79
C VAL A 110 13.36 1.49 -3.75
N PHE A 111 12.97 1.06 -2.54
CA PHE A 111 12.69 1.93 -1.41
C PHE A 111 13.46 1.50 -0.16
N ALA A 112 13.70 2.46 0.71
CA ALA A 112 14.26 2.28 2.05
C ALA A 112 13.50 3.13 3.05
N ASP A 113 13.78 2.90 4.33
CA ASP A 113 13.26 3.70 5.44
C ASP A 113 11.72 3.73 5.49
N ILE A 114 11.10 2.60 5.07
CA ILE A 114 9.63 2.46 5.08
C ILE A 114 9.16 2.43 6.54
N THR A 115 8.30 3.35 6.90
CA THR A 115 7.79 3.49 8.26
C THR A 115 6.28 3.69 8.24
N PHE A 116 5.57 2.99 9.12
CA PHE A 116 4.17 3.21 9.44
C PHE A 116 4.08 3.93 10.78
N SER A 117 3.31 5.00 10.89
CA SER A 117 3.19 5.75 12.16
C SER A 117 2.39 5.01 13.23
N SER A 118 1.79 3.86 12.88
CA SER A 118 1.04 3.01 13.81
C SER A 118 1.08 1.53 13.38
N ASP A 119 1.09 0.64 14.37
CA ASP A 119 0.96 -0.81 14.21
C ASP A 119 -0.49 -1.29 14.03
N ARG A 120 -1.46 -0.37 14.12
CA ARG A 120 -2.88 -0.67 14.03
C ARG A 120 -3.69 0.48 13.43
N ILE A 121 -4.87 0.12 12.92
CA ILE A 121 -5.88 1.07 12.43
C ILE A 121 -7.26 0.56 12.85
N THR A 122 -8.17 1.47 13.18
CA THR A 122 -9.53 1.12 13.60
C THR A 122 -10.57 1.87 12.77
N LEU A 123 -11.73 1.26 12.52
CA LEU A 123 -12.80 1.93 11.81
C LEU A 123 -13.59 2.88 12.71
N ASN A 124 -13.94 2.43 13.92
CA ASN A 124 -14.83 3.17 14.81
C ASN A 124 -14.13 3.83 16.00
N CYS A 125 -12.82 3.56 16.19
CA CYS A 125 -12.03 4.10 17.30
C CYS A 125 -10.81 4.86 16.80
N TYR A 126 -9.84 5.09 17.65
CA TYR A 126 -8.56 5.72 17.32
C TYR A 126 -7.44 4.64 17.33
N PRO A 127 -6.49 4.71 16.38
CA PRO A 127 -6.39 5.62 15.24
C PRO A 127 -7.28 5.16 14.06
N ARG A 128 -7.88 6.12 13.36
CA ARG A 128 -8.66 5.86 12.13
C ARG A 128 -7.82 5.98 10.86
N GLU A 129 -6.64 6.50 10.98
CA GLU A 129 -5.68 6.69 9.91
C GLU A 129 -4.25 6.64 10.45
N PHE A 130 -3.31 6.37 9.61
CA PHE A 130 -1.88 6.46 9.91
C PHE A 130 -1.10 6.90 8.68
N GLU A 131 0.05 7.49 8.92
CA GLU A 131 0.95 7.93 7.86
C GLU A 131 1.95 6.82 7.52
N ILE A 132 2.23 6.70 6.23
CA ILE A 132 3.28 5.84 5.68
C ILE A 132 4.29 6.76 5.03
N THR A 133 5.56 6.61 5.40
CA THR A 133 6.67 7.35 4.81
C THR A 133 7.71 6.38 4.28
N MET A 134 8.40 6.76 3.20
CA MET A 134 9.50 5.99 2.65
C MET A 134 10.39 6.85 1.76
N ARG A 135 11.58 6.37 1.48
CA ARG A 135 12.54 7.02 0.59
C ARG A 135 12.88 6.14 -0.60
N ALA A 136 12.80 6.69 -1.83
CA ALA A 136 13.30 6.01 -3.01
C ALA A 136 14.84 5.96 -2.97
N ILE A 137 15.38 4.79 -3.27
CA ILE A 137 16.82 4.56 -3.40
C ILE A 137 17.21 4.20 -4.84
N HIS A 138 16.25 3.76 -5.66
CA HIS A 138 16.47 3.54 -7.07
C HIS A 138 16.39 4.88 -7.83
N PRO A 139 17.39 5.24 -8.66
CA PRO A 139 17.50 6.57 -9.29
C PRO A 139 16.36 6.87 -10.29
N ASP A 140 15.78 5.87 -10.91
CA ASP A 140 14.73 6.05 -11.90
C ASP A 140 13.32 6.23 -11.29
N VAL A 141 13.16 6.07 -9.98
CA VAL A 141 11.87 6.23 -9.32
C VAL A 141 11.53 7.70 -9.18
N THR A 142 10.47 8.13 -9.85
CA THR A 142 9.92 9.49 -9.79
C THR A 142 8.55 9.56 -9.14
N ARG A 143 7.85 8.43 -9.05
CA ARG A 143 6.56 8.25 -8.40
C ARG A 143 6.54 6.95 -7.61
N ALA A 144 5.70 6.89 -6.61
CA ALA A 144 5.42 5.68 -5.86
C ALA A 144 3.92 5.41 -5.83
N GLU A 145 3.54 4.17 -6.06
CA GLU A 145 2.16 3.69 -5.97
C GLU A 145 2.02 2.73 -4.79
N MET A 146 0.93 2.86 -4.06
CA MET A 146 0.65 2.04 -2.90
C MET A 146 -0.47 1.04 -3.19
N PHE A 147 -0.20 -0.21 -2.85
CA PHE A 147 -1.18 -1.30 -2.89
C PHE A 147 -1.36 -1.87 -1.49
N TYR A 148 -2.56 -2.34 -1.21
CA TYR A 148 -2.86 -3.08 0.02
C TYR A 148 -3.72 -4.30 -0.28
N ARG A 149 -3.72 -5.26 0.63
CA ARG A 149 -4.73 -6.32 0.72
C ARG A 149 -5.05 -6.61 2.19
N VAL A 150 -6.22 -7.18 2.42
CA VAL A 150 -6.73 -7.49 3.76
C VAL A 150 -6.76 -8.99 3.95
N LEU A 151 -6.29 -9.47 5.10
CA LEU A 151 -6.37 -10.86 5.51
C LEU A 151 -7.21 -10.93 6.78
N GLU A 152 -8.23 -11.78 6.77
CA GLU A 152 -9.06 -12.02 7.95
C GLU A 152 -8.25 -12.67 9.09
N ALA A 153 -8.30 -12.10 10.27
CA ALA A 153 -7.67 -12.67 11.47
C ALA A 153 -8.71 -13.43 12.32
N PRO A 154 -8.29 -14.44 13.09
CA PRO A 154 -6.92 -14.95 13.22
C PRO A 154 -6.55 -16.05 12.22
N THR A 155 -7.47 -16.50 11.38
CA THR A 155 -7.33 -17.70 10.55
C THR A 155 -6.46 -17.50 9.32
N PHE A 156 -6.46 -16.28 8.75
CA PHE A 156 -5.76 -15.89 7.52
C PHE A 156 -6.16 -16.72 6.26
N PHE A 157 -7.27 -17.47 6.32
CA PHE A 157 -7.75 -18.25 5.18
C PHE A 157 -8.47 -17.41 4.13
N ARG A 158 -9.12 -16.33 4.57
CA ARG A 158 -9.76 -15.38 3.68
C ARG A 158 -8.86 -14.17 3.50
N TYR A 159 -8.63 -13.80 2.26
CA TYR A 159 -7.87 -12.60 1.90
C TYR A 159 -8.50 -11.94 0.67
N SER A 160 -8.29 -10.64 0.56
CA SER A 160 -8.72 -9.86 -0.59
C SER A 160 -7.72 -9.98 -1.74
N ASP A 161 -8.14 -9.55 -2.92
CA ASP A 161 -7.21 -9.14 -3.96
C ASP A 161 -6.40 -7.92 -3.52
N TRP A 162 -5.37 -7.59 -4.30
CA TRP A 162 -4.60 -6.37 -4.12
C TRP A 162 -5.37 -5.18 -4.67
N PHE A 163 -5.54 -4.15 -3.86
CA PHE A 163 -6.19 -2.89 -4.23
C PHE A 163 -5.16 -1.78 -4.35
N LEU A 164 -5.23 -1.03 -5.44
CA LEU A 164 -4.45 0.19 -5.61
C LEU A 164 -5.13 1.33 -4.85
N ILE A 165 -4.39 2.00 -3.96
CA ILE A 165 -4.83 3.25 -3.34
C ILE A 165 -4.57 4.43 -4.28
N GLY A 166 -3.40 4.45 -4.89
CA GLY A 166 -3.00 5.52 -5.79
C GLY A 166 -1.54 5.94 -5.64
N ASN A 167 -1.25 7.11 -6.16
CA ASN A 167 0.08 7.70 -6.06
C ASN A 167 0.30 8.28 -4.66
N MET A 168 1.50 8.06 -4.12
CA MET A 168 1.96 8.74 -2.91
C MET A 168 2.38 10.17 -3.24
N SER A 169 2.22 11.07 -2.27
CA SER A 169 2.76 12.42 -2.32
C SER A 169 4.29 12.39 -2.22
N THR A 170 4.97 13.40 -2.76
CA THR A 170 6.44 13.50 -2.69
C THR A 170 6.89 14.91 -2.39
N ASP A 171 8.04 15.02 -1.73
CA ASP A 171 8.72 16.28 -1.49
C ASP A 171 9.65 16.71 -2.66
N GLY A 172 9.70 15.93 -3.73
CA GLY A 172 10.59 16.13 -4.87
C GLY A 172 12.06 15.78 -4.61
N LYS A 173 12.39 15.30 -3.41
CA LYS A 173 13.75 14.90 -3.00
C LYS A 173 13.91 13.40 -2.82
N GLY A 174 12.91 12.63 -3.33
CA GLY A 174 12.89 11.17 -3.24
C GLY A 174 12.15 10.63 -2.01
N ASN A 175 11.64 11.49 -1.15
CA ASN A 175 10.77 11.03 -0.06
C ASN A 175 9.32 11.00 -0.53
N PHE A 176 8.62 9.94 -0.12
CA PHE A 176 7.22 9.68 -0.44
C PHE A 176 6.44 9.49 0.86
N PHE A 177 5.19 9.97 0.86
CA PHE A 177 4.31 9.85 2.01
C PHE A 177 2.85 9.74 1.57
N ILE A 178 2.06 9.01 2.36
CA ILE A 178 0.61 8.88 2.16
C ILE A 178 -0.06 8.59 3.49
N THR A 179 -1.26 9.13 3.68
CA THR A 179 -2.13 8.78 4.80
C THR A 179 -3.08 7.68 4.36
N PHE A 180 -3.03 6.55 5.05
CA PHE A 180 -3.97 5.44 4.86
C PHE A 180 -5.06 5.51 5.91
N LYS A 181 -6.32 5.48 5.46
CA LYS A 181 -7.49 5.59 6.32
C LYS A 181 -8.22 4.25 6.41
N ALA A 182 -8.84 3.95 7.53
CA ALA A 182 -9.68 2.76 7.66
C ALA A 182 -10.83 2.75 6.64
N THR A 183 -11.27 3.91 6.18
CA THR A 183 -12.27 4.07 5.13
C THR A 183 -11.77 3.76 3.72
N ASP A 184 -10.46 3.69 3.50
CA ASP A 184 -9.87 3.31 2.21
C ASP A 184 -9.96 1.78 1.99
N ILE A 185 -10.15 1.03 3.07
CA ILE A 185 -10.46 -0.40 2.97
C ILE A 185 -11.81 -0.55 2.29
N THR A 186 -11.90 -1.43 1.30
CA THR A 186 -13.15 -1.68 0.57
C THR A 186 -14.28 -2.16 1.49
N ALA A 187 -15.52 -1.82 1.17
CA ALA A 187 -16.68 -2.04 2.03
C ALA A 187 -16.84 -3.50 2.47
N ASP A 188 -16.55 -4.44 1.57
CA ASP A 188 -16.67 -5.88 1.82
C ASP A 188 -15.72 -6.37 2.91
N TRP A 189 -14.57 -5.71 3.08
CA TRP A 189 -13.55 -6.08 4.04
C TRP A 189 -13.58 -5.25 5.32
N ARG A 190 -14.20 -4.05 5.30
CA ARG A 190 -14.40 -3.23 6.50
C ARG A 190 -15.33 -3.86 7.54
N GLY A 191 -16.12 -4.84 7.12
CA GLY A 191 -17.06 -5.57 8.00
C GLY A 191 -16.40 -6.53 8.97
N LEU A 192 -15.14 -6.91 8.75
CA LEU A 192 -14.40 -7.83 9.61
C LEU A 192 -14.14 -7.20 10.99
N ASP A 193 -14.28 -7.99 12.05
CA ASP A 193 -14.00 -7.53 13.41
C ASP A 193 -12.51 -7.30 13.62
N GLU A 194 -11.67 -8.21 13.09
CA GLU A 194 -10.21 -8.13 13.11
C GLU A 194 -9.63 -8.62 11.79
N ALA A 195 -8.61 -7.94 11.31
CA ALA A 195 -7.87 -8.31 10.11
C ALA A 195 -6.40 -7.85 10.21
N VAL A 196 -5.59 -8.30 9.27
CA VAL A 196 -4.24 -7.80 9.04
C VAL A 196 -4.19 -7.17 7.67
N ILE A 197 -3.51 -6.05 7.57
CA ILE A 197 -3.30 -5.37 6.30
C ILE A 197 -1.87 -5.63 5.85
N GLU A 198 -1.74 -6.08 4.62
CA GLU A 198 -0.47 -6.20 3.94
C GLU A 198 -0.31 -5.09 2.92
N PHE A 199 0.91 -4.63 2.74
CA PHE A 199 1.25 -3.54 1.83
C PHE A 199 2.28 -3.96 0.80
N GLN A 200 2.21 -3.34 -0.37
CA GLN A 200 3.23 -3.40 -1.40
C GLN A 200 3.33 -2.04 -2.08
N PHE A 201 4.54 -1.60 -2.36
CA PHE A 201 4.80 -0.33 -3.04
C PHE A 201 5.46 -0.59 -4.38
N ALA A 202 5.05 0.16 -5.41
CA ALA A 202 5.67 0.12 -6.72
C ALA A 202 6.37 1.44 -7.02
N GLY A 203 7.63 1.36 -7.40
CA GLY A 203 8.38 2.49 -7.93
C GLY A 203 8.07 2.65 -9.42
N VAL A 204 7.74 3.87 -9.84
CA VAL A 204 7.36 4.20 -11.20
C VAL A 204 8.28 5.28 -11.75
N ASN A 205 8.78 5.10 -12.96
CA ASN A 205 9.65 6.04 -13.62
C ASN A 205 8.88 7.21 -14.28
N LYS A 206 9.59 8.19 -14.80
CA LYS A 206 9.02 9.37 -15.44
C LYS A 206 8.11 9.02 -16.65
N GLY A 207 8.39 7.92 -17.34
CA GLY A 207 7.59 7.44 -18.47
C GLY A 207 6.33 6.67 -18.08
N GLY A 208 6.10 6.42 -16.77
CA GLY A 208 4.96 5.66 -16.27
C GLY A 208 5.20 4.15 -16.18
N GLY A 209 6.38 3.67 -16.54
CA GLY A 209 6.75 2.27 -16.40
C GLY A 209 7.10 1.93 -14.94
N VAL A 210 6.67 0.75 -14.48
CA VAL A 210 7.07 0.22 -13.16
C VAL A 210 8.55 -0.16 -13.21
N VAL A 211 9.34 0.43 -12.31
CA VAL A 211 10.76 0.10 -12.15
C VAL A 211 10.90 -1.25 -11.45
N ASP A 212 10.35 -1.37 -10.26
CA ASP A 212 10.19 -2.61 -9.49
C ASP A 212 9.19 -2.37 -8.34
N ARG A 213 8.92 -3.44 -7.57
CA ARG A 213 8.03 -3.43 -6.41
C ARG A 213 8.77 -3.92 -5.17
N THR A 214 8.37 -3.42 -4.00
CA THR A 214 8.80 -4.00 -2.73
C THR A 214 8.39 -5.47 -2.64
N GLN A 215 8.98 -6.21 -1.73
CA GLN A 215 8.36 -7.44 -1.25
C GLN A 215 7.03 -7.10 -0.57
N LYS A 216 6.23 -8.11 -0.31
CA LYS A 216 5.03 -7.97 0.52
C LYS A 216 5.46 -7.65 1.95
N ILE A 217 4.88 -6.58 2.50
CA ILE A 217 5.08 -6.18 3.89
C ILE A 217 3.91 -6.78 4.67
N GLU A 218 4.19 -7.86 5.37
CA GLU A 218 3.17 -8.73 5.96
C GLU A 218 3.03 -8.49 7.47
N LYS A 219 1.79 -8.55 7.96
CA LYS A 219 1.44 -8.65 9.40
C LYS A 219 1.96 -7.54 10.32
N MET A 220 2.32 -6.39 9.77
CA MET A 220 2.83 -5.27 10.57
C MET A 220 1.73 -4.32 11.05
N VAL A 221 0.59 -4.28 10.36
CA VAL A 221 -0.54 -3.41 10.71
C VAL A 221 -1.79 -4.25 10.92
N LYS A 222 -2.39 -4.12 12.11
CA LYS A 222 -3.66 -4.76 12.46
C LYS A 222 -4.82 -3.81 12.18
N TYR A 223 -5.89 -4.35 11.65
CA TYR A 223 -7.15 -3.66 11.50
C TYR A 223 -8.16 -4.17 12.52
N TYR A 224 -8.89 -3.25 13.15
CA TYR A 224 -10.02 -3.54 14.02
C TYR A 224 -11.22 -2.71 13.58
N LYS A 225 -12.40 -3.34 13.50
CA LYS A 225 -13.65 -2.62 13.24
C LYS A 225 -14.02 -1.74 14.42
N ASN A 226 -13.86 -2.23 15.63
CA ASN A 226 -14.17 -1.56 16.88
C ASN A 226 -12.89 -1.31 17.69
N CYS A 227 -13.04 -0.75 18.89
CA CYS A 227 -11.90 -0.58 19.78
C CYS A 227 -11.29 -1.94 20.12
N PRO A 228 -9.96 -2.11 19.95
CA PRO A 228 -9.31 -3.33 20.41
C PRO A 228 -9.47 -3.44 21.94
N PRO A 229 -9.49 -4.66 22.48
CA PRO A 229 -9.48 -4.86 23.92
C PRO A 229 -8.25 -4.20 24.52
N VAL A 230 -8.44 -3.48 25.61
CA VAL A 230 -7.33 -2.92 26.40
C VAL A 230 -6.57 -4.10 27.02
N PRO A 231 -5.22 -4.16 26.88
CA PRO A 231 -4.42 -5.25 27.43
C PRO A 231 -4.44 -5.30 28.95
#